data_024546e972551cc70be40a27f60cb1e8
#
_entry.id   024546e972551cc70be40a27f60cb1e8
#
_cell.length_a   1.000
_cell.length_b   1.000
_cell.length_c   1.000
_cell.angle_alpha   90.00
_cell.angle_beta   90.00
_cell.angle_gamma   90.00
#
_symmetry.space_group_name_H-M   'P 1'
#
loop_
_entity.id
_entity.type
_entity.pdbx_description
1 polymer ?
#
loop_
_entity_poly.entity_id
_entity_poly.type
_entity_poly.pdbx_seq_one_letter_code
_entity_poly.pdbx_strand_id
1 'polypeptide(L)'
;LPVVLPEDVALEEPGNPLERHPTWKDVDCPGCGKAARRETDTFDTFFESSWYFARFCSPGADTAFERKAADYWLPVDQYIGGIEHAVLHLLYSRFFTRALKQCGYLGIKEPFEGLLTQGMVCHETYRDENGKWLYPDEVEITGDKSARALEGAQGGSAVTVGRSEKMSKSRKNVVDPESIIETYGADTARLFMLSDSPPDRDLDWTEAGIEGAWRYVNRLWRMVNQAPGGPGTFLAAIGVTRPDALGENSQAVLKIIHRTIVAVSDDLDKFHFNRAVARIR
;
A
#
# COMPACT_ATOMS: atom_id res chain seq x y z
N LEU A 1 -7.91 16.33 32.77
CA LEU A 1 -7.39 16.05 31.42
C LEU A 1 -6.46 17.16 30.97
N PRO A 2 -5.33 16.84 30.30
CA PRO A 2 -4.98 15.50 29.81
C PRO A 2 -4.45 14.58 30.92
N VAL A 3 -4.52 13.26 30.71
CA VAL A 3 -3.82 12.27 31.54
C VAL A 3 -2.43 12.08 30.95
N VAL A 4 -1.42 12.56 31.67
CA VAL A 4 -0.02 12.48 31.23
C VAL A 4 0.55 11.11 31.56
N LEU A 5 1.15 10.44 30.57
CA LEU A 5 1.84 9.17 30.79
C LEU A 5 3.18 9.36 31.49
N PRO A 6 3.65 8.38 32.29
CA PRO A 6 4.96 8.48 32.92
C PRO A 6 6.08 8.31 31.87
N GLU A 7 7.18 9.02 32.02
CA GLU A 7 8.35 8.94 31.15
C GLU A 7 9.34 7.83 31.61
N ASP A 8 9.23 7.38 32.86
CA ASP A 8 10.09 6.39 33.51
C ASP A 8 9.52 4.96 33.47
N VAL A 9 8.93 4.59 32.33
CA VAL A 9 8.30 3.28 32.12
C VAL A 9 9.32 2.23 31.71
N ALA A 10 9.39 1.11 32.43
CA ALA A 10 10.18 -0.06 32.03
C ALA A 10 9.43 -0.86 30.96
N LEU A 11 9.95 -0.86 29.71
CA LEU A 11 9.35 -1.54 28.56
C LEU A 11 9.91 -2.95 28.31
N GLU A 12 11.05 -3.30 28.92
CA GLU A 12 11.76 -4.55 28.69
C GLU A 12 11.08 -5.77 29.34
N GLU A 13 10.22 -5.54 30.32
CA GLU A 13 9.52 -6.60 31.02
C GLU A 13 8.18 -6.93 30.37
N PRO A 14 7.78 -8.21 30.28
CA PRO A 14 6.49 -8.60 29.70
C PRO A 14 5.31 -8.12 30.55
N GLY A 15 4.16 -7.87 29.89
CA GLY A 15 2.92 -7.41 30.52
C GLY A 15 2.71 -5.90 30.41
N ASN A 16 1.64 -5.39 31.06
CA ASN A 16 1.27 -3.98 30.98
C ASN A 16 2.24 -3.10 31.81
N PRO A 17 3.03 -2.22 31.17
CA PRO A 17 4.01 -1.39 31.88
C PRO A 17 3.38 -0.33 32.79
N LEU A 18 2.18 0.17 32.47
CA LEU A 18 1.47 1.13 33.31
C LEU A 18 0.95 0.47 34.61
N GLU A 19 0.53 -0.79 34.51
CA GLU A 19 0.11 -1.60 35.68
C GLU A 19 1.28 -1.85 36.63
N ARG A 20 2.49 -2.06 36.11
CA ARG A 20 3.69 -2.28 36.91
C ARG A 20 4.31 -1.01 37.46
N HIS A 21 3.92 0.16 36.91
CA HIS A 21 4.48 1.43 37.36
C HIS A 21 4.21 1.64 38.87
N PRO A 22 5.22 1.99 39.68
CA PRO A 22 5.12 1.97 41.14
C PRO A 22 4.10 2.96 41.70
N THR A 23 3.93 4.11 41.05
CA THR A 23 3.13 5.23 41.60
C THR A 23 2.08 5.82 40.65
N TRP A 24 2.28 5.75 39.32
CA TRP A 24 1.44 6.47 38.37
C TRP A 24 -0.03 6.09 38.39
N LYS A 25 -0.34 4.84 38.71
CA LYS A 25 -1.72 4.35 38.80
C LYS A 25 -2.46 4.82 40.04
N ASP A 26 -1.74 5.17 41.11
CA ASP A 26 -2.33 5.58 42.38
C ASP A 26 -2.52 7.09 42.39
N VAL A 27 -3.75 7.55 42.56
CA VAL A 27 -4.13 8.97 42.47
C VAL A 27 -5.23 9.28 43.45
N ASP A 28 -5.39 10.55 43.73
CA ASP A 28 -6.62 11.04 44.38
C ASP A 28 -7.73 11.21 43.36
N CYS A 29 -8.93 10.77 43.69
CA CYS A 29 -10.13 10.97 42.85
C CYS A 29 -10.40 12.46 42.63
N PRO A 30 -10.44 12.94 41.37
CA PRO A 30 -10.67 14.36 41.11
C PRO A 30 -12.06 14.87 41.50
N GLY A 31 -13.00 13.96 41.75
CA GLY A 31 -14.37 14.33 42.18
C GLY A 31 -14.57 14.38 43.69
N CYS A 32 -13.84 13.58 44.48
CA CYS A 32 -14.06 13.48 45.92
C CYS A 32 -12.80 13.49 46.80
N GLY A 33 -11.61 13.53 46.18
CA GLY A 33 -10.32 13.59 46.90
C GLY A 33 -9.93 12.29 47.65
N LYS A 34 -10.67 11.22 47.52
CA LYS A 34 -10.31 9.94 48.15
C LYS A 34 -9.30 9.18 47.27
N ALA A 35 -8.49 8.33 47.92
CA ALA A 35 -7.60 7.45 47.19
C ALA A 35 -8.33 6.66 46.11
N ALA A 36 -7.77 6.62 44.90
CA ALA A 36 -8.33 5.99 43.73
C ALA A 36 -7.19 5.39 42.87
N ARG A 37 -7.57 4.60 41.90
CA ARG A 37 -6.63 3.99 40.94
C ARG A 37 -7.02 4.37 39.53
N ARG A 38 -6.04 4.74 38.70
CA ARG A 38 -6.22 4.95 37.27
C ARG A 38 -6.43 3.63 36.57
N GLU A 39 -7.19 3.66 35.49
CA GLU A 39 -7.18 2.62 34.49
C GLU A 39 -5.79 2.54 33.84
N THR A 40 -5.28 1.33 33.69
CA THR A 40 -3.94 1.07 33.14
C THR A 40 -3.99 0.47 31.75
N ASP A 41 -5.15 -0.03 31.32
CA ASP A 41 -5.33 -0.48 29.95
C ASP A 41 -5.29 0.71 28.98
N THR A 42 -4.68 0.47 27.82
CA THR A 42 -4.65 1.43 26.71
C THR A 42 -5.65 1.01 25.64
N PHE A 43 -6.10 1.99 24.88
CA PHE A 43 -6.92 1.69 23.71
C PHE A 43 -6.12 0.87 22.69
N ASP A 44 -6.86 0.08 21.91
CA ASP A 44 -6.32 -0.59 20.72
C ASP A 44 -5.67 0.43 19.77
N THR A 45 -4.60 0.02 19.07
CA THR A 45 -3.86 0.90 18.14
C THR A 45 -4.74 1.41 16.99
N PHE A 46 -5.80 0.71 16.63
CA PHE A 46 -6.78 1.16 15.62
C PHE A 46 -7.69 2.28 16.10
N PHE A 47 -7.69 2.63 17.37
CA PHE A 47 -8.52 3.71 17.91
C PHE A 47 -8.25 5.04 17.19
N GLU A 48 -7.00 5.46 17.13
CA GLU A 48 -6.60 6.72 16.45
C GLU A 48 -6.82 6.65 14.94
N SER A 49 -6.52 5.50 14.31
CA SER A 49 -6.74 5.32 12.89
C SER A 49 -8.21 5.26 12.48
N SER A 50 -9.13 5.14 13.46
CA SER A 50 -10.57 5.01 13.19
C SER A 50 -11.24 6.28 12.71
N TRP A 51 -10.60 7.44 12.88
CA TRP A 51 -11.17 8.75 12.57
C TRP A 51 -10.20 9.75 11.93
N TYR A 52 -8.96 9.35 11.62
CA TYR A 52 -7.93 10.24 11.08
C TYR A 52 -8.37 10.96 9.79
N PHE A 53 -9.21 10.32 8.95
CA PHE A 53 -9.74 10.93 7.74
C PHE A 53 -10.61 12.17 8.05
N ALA A 54 -11.31 12.20 9.19
CA ALA A 54 -12.03 13.39 9.66
C ALA A 54 -11.05 14.48 10.14
N ARG A 55 -9.96 14.10 10.83
CA ARG A 55 -8.91 15.05 11.23
C ARG A 55 -8.25 15.70 10.03
N PHE A 56 -8.03 14.97 8.95
CA PHE A 56 -7.42 15.48 7.71
C PHE A 56 -8.25 16.57 7.04
N CYS A 57 -9.56 16.65 7.31
CA CYS A 57 -10.40 17.72 6.77
C CYS A 57 -10.07 19.12 7.36
N SER A 58 -9.44 19.16 8.55
CA SER A 58 -9.06 20.41 9.24
C SER A 58 -7.84 20.18 10.14
N PRO A 59 -6.64 19.93 9.57
CA PRO A 59 -5.45 19.52 10.33
C PRO A 59 -4.96 20.58 11.32
N GLY A 60 -5.25 21.86 11.08
CA GLY A 60 -4.87 22.99 11.94
C GLY A 60 -5.90 23.33 13.03
N ALA A 61 -7.00 22.58 13.17
CA ALA A 61 -8.01 22.88 14.17
C ALA A 61 -7.52 22.61 15.61
N ASP A 62 -7.89 23.44 16.56
CA ASP A 62 -7.62 23.25 18.00
C ASP A 62 -8.51 22.15 18.62
N THR A 63 -9.58 21.75 17.94
CA THR A 63 -10.44 20.64 18.27
C THR A 63 -10.07 19.38 17.49
N ALA A 64 -10.72 18.24 17.72
CA ALA A 64 -10.48 17.02 16.97
C ALA A 64 -10.57 17.26 15.45
N PHE A 65 -11.59 17.97 15.00
CA PHE A 65 -11.79 18.49 13.66
C PHE A 65 -12.93 19.50 13.63
N GLU A 66 -13.02 20.30 12.58
CA GLU A 66 -14.13 21.22 12.35
C GLU A 66 -15.27 20.49 11.62
N ARG A 67 -16.45 20.45 12.23
CA ARG A 67 -17.61 19.77 11.65
C ARG A 67 -17.93 20.24 10.24
N LYS A 68 -17.90 21.57 9.99
CA LYS A 68 -18.21 22.13 8.67
C LYS A 68 -17.24 21.64 7.58
N ALA A 69 -15.96 21.54 7.91
CA ALA A 69 -14.94 21.03 6.99
C ALA A 69 -15.13 19.53 6.77
N ALA A 70 -15.37 18.76 7.83
CA ALA A 70 -15.63 17.33 7.73
C ALA A 70 -16.90 17.02 6.93
N ASP A 71 -18.01 17.72 7.17
CA ASP A 71 -19.27 17.53 6.44
C ASP A 71 -19.16 17.94 4.94
N TYR A 72 -18.16 18.76 4.57
CA TYR A 72 -17.88 19.14 3.18
C TYR A 72 -17.03 18.10 2.44
N TRP A 73 -15.98 17.59 3.10
CA TRP A 73 -15.02 16.67 2.47
C TRP A 73 -15.40 15.18 2.57
N LEU A 74 -16.26 14.82 3.50
CA LEU A 74 -16.68 13.44 3.73
C LEU A 74 -18.09 13.16 3.19
N PRO A 75 -18.40 11.91 2.79
CA PRO A 75 -17.54 10.72 2.87
C PRO A 75 -16.34 10.79 1.93
N VAL A 76 -15.28 10.01 2.20
CA VAL A 76 -14.15 9.87 1.28
C VAL A 76 -14.62 9.23 -0.01
N ASP A 77 -14.36 9.85 -1.16
CA ASP A 77 -14.86 9.39 -2.47
C ASP A 77 -14.38 7.98 -2.83
N GLN A 78 -13.11 7.70 -2.60
CA GLN A 78 -12.51 6.39 -2.85
C GLN A 78 -11.48 6.04 -1.79
N TYR A 79 -11.67 4.93 -1.09
CA TYR A 79 -10.78 4.41 -0.06
C TYR A 79 -10.17 3.09 -0.49
N ILE A 80 -8.84 3.00 -0.47
CA ILE A 80 -8.10 1.86 -1.00
C ILE A 80 -7.18 1.31 0.11
N GLY A 81 -7.24 0.02 0.36
CA GLY A 81 -6.41 -0.63 1.38
C GLY A 81 -6.50 -2.16 1.33
N GLY A 82 -5.69 -2.84 2.14
CA GLY A 82 -5.66 -4.30 2.18
C GLY A 82 -6.94 -4.92 2.75
N ILE A 83 -7.31 -6.06 2.22
CA ILE A 83 -8.51 -6.82 2.64
C ILE A 83 -8.44 -7.25 4.12
N GLU A 84 -7.26 -7.39 4.70
CA GLU A 84 -7.06 -7.75 6.11
C GLU A 84 -7.70 -6.75 7.08
N HIS A 85 -7.90 -5.52 6.64
CA HIS A 85 -8.52 -4.47 7.44
C HIS A 85 -10.05 -4.52 7.49
N ALA A 86 -10.70 -5.43 6.76
CA ALA A 86 -12.16 -5.52 6.70
C ALA A 86 -12.82 -5.68 8.08
N VAL A 87 -12.23 -6.50 8.94
CA VAL A 87 -12.71 -6.76 10.32
C VAL A 87 -11.91 -5.99 11.39
N LEU A 88 -10.99 -5.12 10.98
CA LEU A 88 -10.17 -4.29 11.87
C LEU A 88 -10.48 -2.81 11.62
N HIS A 89 -9.56 -2.11 10.97
CA HIS A 89 -9.64 -0.67 10.70
C HIS A 89 -10.96 -0.25 10.03
N LEU A 90 -11.44 -0.97 9.02
CA LEU A 90 -12.67 -0.58 8.31
C LEU A 90 -13.91 -0.70 9.20
N LEU A 91 -13.98 -1.72 10.07
CA LEU A 91 -15.06 -1.86 11.03
C LEU A 91 -15.03 -0.74 12.07
N TYR A 92 -13.84 -0.44 12.62
CA TYR A 92 -13.66 0.67 13.56
C TYR A 92 -14.03 2.02 12.93
N SER A 93 -13.60 2.31 11.72
CA SER A 93 -13.91 3.56 11.01
C SER A 93 -15.41 3.76 10.84
N ARG A 94 -16.16 2.72 10.50
CA ARG A 94 -17.62 2.75 10.40
C ARG A 94 -18.29 2.96 11.74
N PHE A 95 -17.82 2.27 12.77
CA PHE A 95 -18.32 2.45 14.14
C PHE A 95 -18.09 3.89 14.62
N PHE A 96 -16.87 4.40 14.49
CA PHE A 96 -16.53 5.77 14.90
C PHE A 96 -17.35 6.82 14.16
N THR A 97 -17.51 6.71 12.86
CA THR A 97 -18.33 7.63 12.07
C THR A 97 -19.76 7.69 12.59
N ARG A 98 -20.36 6.55 12.91
CA ARG A 98 -21.71 6.48 13.46
C ARG A 98 -21.79 7.03 14.88
N ALA A 99 -20.80 6.73 15.72
CA ALA A 99 -20.71 7.27 17.07
C ALA A 99 -20.53 8.79 17.07
N LEU A 100 -19.61 9.30 16.25
CA LEU A 100 -19.38 10.74 16.09
C LEU A 100 -20.62 11.47 15.56
N LYS A 101 -21.38 10.84 14.65
CA LYS A 101 -22.68 11.37 14.22
C LYS A 101 -23.68 11.43 15.37
N GLN A 102 -23.80 10.36 16.15
CA GLN A 102 -24.72 10.31 17.29
C GLN A 102 -24.37 11.37 18.33
N CYS A 103 -23.07 11.63 18.54
CA CYS A 103 -22.57 12.67 19.43
C CYS A 103 -22.63 14.09 18.84
N GLY A 104 -23.07 14.25 17.58
CA GLY A 104 -23.24 15.56 16.94
C GLY A 104 -21.98 16.13 16.29
N TYR A 105 -20.89 15.37 16.19
CA TYR A 105 -19.62 15.80 15.58
C TYR A 105 -19.62 15.69 14.07
N LEU A 106 -20.36 14.74 13.47
CA LEU A 106 -20.43 14.51 12.02
C LEU A 106 -21.90 14.46 11.53
N GLY A 107 -22.10 14.78 10.25
CA GLY A 107 -23.39 14.66 9.55
C GLY A 107 -23.59 13.32 8.83
N ILE A 108 -22.51 12.65 8.43
CA ILE A 108 -22.50 11.42 7.63
C ILE A 108 -22.74 10.15 8.45
N LYS A 109 -23.09 9.04 7.78
CA LYS A 109 -23.31 7.72 8.43
C LYS A 109 -22.22 6.70 8.10
N GLU A 110 -21.59 6.84 6.95
CA GLU A 110 -20.52 5.96 6.47
C GLU A 110 -19.29 6.82 6.09
N PRO A 111 -18.09 6.35 6.42
CA PRO A 111 -16.87 7.13 6.21
C PRO A 111 -16.42 7.20 4.75
N PHE A 112 -16.73 6.16 3.96
CA PHE A 112 -16.25 5.96 2.60
C PHE A 112 -17.43 5.75 1.66
N GLU A 113 -17.43 6.42 0.49
CA GLU A 113 -18.42 6.23 -0.56
C GLU A 113 -18.04 5.03 -1.45
N GLY A 114 -16.79 4.99 -1.89
CA GLY A 114 -16.20 3.87 -2.61
C GLY A 114 -15.13 3.16 -1.78
N LEU A 115 -15.13 1.84 -1.79
CA LEU A 115 -14.14 1.00 -1.11
C LEU A 115 -13.56 -0.02 -2.08
N LEU A 116 -12.22 -0.02 -2.23
CA LEU A 116 -11.48 -1.05 -2.94
C LEU A 116 -10.57 -1.78 -1.95
N THR A 117 -10.84 -3.06 -1.73
CA THR A 117 -9.97 -3.91 -0.91
C THR A 117 -8.94 -4.59 -1.80
N GLN A 118 -7.66 -4.34 -1.51
CA GLN A 118 -6.55 -4.89 -2.27
C GLN A 118 -6.18 -6.28 -1.77
N GLY A 119 -5.78 -7.16 -2.72
CA GLY A 119 -5.14 -8.42 -2.42
C GLY A 119 -3.76 -8.23 -1.80
N MET A 120 -3.17 -9.32 -1.35
CA MET A 120 -1.88 -9.33 -0.67
C MET A 120 -0.74 -9.49 -1.68
N VAL A 121 0.42 -8.92 -1.36
CA VAL A 121 1.66 -9.26 -2.05
C VAL A 121 2.22 -10.52 -1.42
N CYS A 122 2.39 -11.55 -2.23
CA CYS A 122 2.83 -12.88 -1.84
C CYS A 122 4.21 -13.19 -2.40
N HIS A 123 4.94 -14.05 -1.72
CA HIS A 123 6.21 -14.60 -2.19
C HIS A 123 6.37 -16.02 -1.70
N GLU A 124 7.12 -16.83 -2.43
CA GLU A 124 7.51 -18.16 -1.98
C GLU A 124 8.23 -18.12 -0.65
N THR A 125 8.13 -19.20 0.08
CA THR A 125 8.79 -19.35 1.38
C THR A 125 9.93 -20.37 1.27
N TYR A 126 11.02 -20.11 1.98
CA TYR A 126 12.24 -20.93 1.92
C TYR A 126 12.61 -21.44 3.30
N ARG A 127 12.98 -22.73 3.39
CA ARG A 127 13.45 -23.34 4.64
C ARG A 127 14.72 -24.13 4.39
N ASP A 128 15.65 -24.01 5.33
CA ASP A 128 16.84 -24.88 5.38
C ASP A 128 16.49 -26.30 5.85
N GLU A 129 17.48 -27.19 5.89
CA GLU A 129 17.35 -28.58 6.34
C GLU A 129 16.88 -28.72 7.79
N ASN A 130 17.08 -27.69 8.62
CA ASN A 130 16.66 -27.65 10.02
C ASN A 130 15.25 -27.03 10.19
N GLY A 131 14.59 -26.65 9.08
CA GLY A 131 13.27 -26.03 9.09
C GLY A 131 13.28 -24.54 9.42
N LYS A 132 14.45 -23.87 9.49
CA LYS A 132 14.57 -22.44 9.72
C LYS A 132 14.24 -21.66 8.45
N TRP A 133 13.51 -20.56 8.58
CA TRP A 133 13.17 -19.68 7.48
C TRP A 133 14.39 -18.92 6.96
N LEU A 134 14.50 -18.82 5.63
CA LEU A 134 15.52 -18.08 4.90
C LEU A 134 14.88 -16.91 4.15
N TYR A 135 15.65 -15.83 3.96
CA TYR A 135 15.25 -14.73 3.07
C TYR A 135 15.48 -15.10 1.59
N PRO A 136 14.75 -14.49 0.64
CA PRO A 136 14.96 -14.74 -0.78
C PRO A 136 16.40 -14.50 -1.25
N ASP A 137 17.10 -13.51 -0.69
CA ASP A 137 18.50 -13.18 -0.97
C ASP A 137 19.52 -14.15 -0.36
N GLU A 138 19.09 -15.01 0.55
CA GLU A 138 19.90 -16.10 1.11
C GLU A 138 19.83 -17.39 0.25
N VAL A 139 19.05 -17.39 -0.87
CA VAL A 139 18.69 -18.59 -1.63
C VAL A 139 18.99 -18.41 -3.12
N GLU A 140 19.58 -19.42 -3.75
CA GLU A 140 19.70 -19.52 -5.20
C GLU A 140 18.70 -20.55 -5.73
N ILE A 141 17.83 -20.10 -6.65
CA ILE A 141 16.87 -20.97 -7.33
C ILE A 141 17.61 -21.76 -8.41
N THR A 142 17.63 -23.08 -8.29
CA THR A 142 18.34 -23.99 -9.20
C THR A 142 17.44 -24.70 -10.19
N GLY A 143 16.12 -24.60 -10.03
CA GLY A 143 15.12 -25.17 -10.92
C GLY A 143 13.69 -24.95 -10.41
N ASP A 144 12.73 -25.52 -11.14
CA ASP A 144 11.32 -25.46 -10.71
C ASP A 144 11.16 -26.18 -9.37
N LYS A 145 10.89 -25.42 -8.30
CA LYS A 145 10.79 -25.90 -6.90
C LYS A 145 12.06 -26.50 -6.29
N SER A 146 13.23 -26.18 -6.84
CA SER A 146 14.52 -26.56 -6.28
C SER A 146 15.36 -25.33 -6.02
N ALA A 147 15.96 -25.29 -4.83
CA ALA A 147 16.80 -24.19 -4.41
C ALA A 147 17.92 -24.67 -3.49
N ARG A 148 18.98 -23.89 -3.37
CA ARG A 148 20.10 -24.10 -2.43
C ARG A 148 20.40 -22.82 -1.67
N ALA A 149 20.92 -22.95 -0.45
CA ALA A 149 21.38 -21.82 0.31
C ALA A 149 22.63 -21.22 -0.34
N LEU A 150 22.71 -19.89 -0.41
CA LEU A 150 23.91 -19.18 -0.82
C LEU A 150 25.01 -19.35 0.23
N GLU A 151 26.27 -19.21 -0.18
CA GLU A 151 27.44 -19.38 0.70
C GLU A 151 27.44 -18.41 1.88
N GLY A 152 27.65 -18.93 3.08
CA GLY A 152 27.74 -18.18 4.34
C GLY A 152 27.76 -19.09 5.55
N ALA A 153 26.63 -19.47 6.09
CA ALA A 153 26.53 -20.38 7.26
C ALA A 153 26.22 -21.84 6.88
N GLN A 154 25.68 -22.09 5.67
CA GLN A 154 25.25 -23.41 5.18
C GLN A 154 25.37 -23.53 3.65
N GLY A 155 26.41 -22.95 3.07
CA GLY A 155 26.62 -22.89 1.63
C GLY A 155 26.39 -24.21 0.90
N GLY A 156 25.48 -24.21 -0.08
CA GLY A 156 25.17 -25.34 -0.94
C GLY A 156 24.20 -26.36 -0.39
N SER A 157 23.67 -26.21 0.86
CA SER A 157 22.64 -27.11 1.39
C SER A 157 21.29 -26.96 0.67
N ALA A 158 20.55 -28.07 0.59
CA ALA A 158 19.25 -28.10 -0.04
C ALA A 158 18.23 -27.23 0.72
N VAL A 159 17.49 -26.43 -0.03
CA VAL A 159 16.44 -25.56 0.51
C VAL A 159 15.08 -26.10 0.06
N THR A 160 14.15 -26.20 1.01
CA THR A 160 12.76 -26.53 0.71
C THR A 160 12.05 -25.27 0.27
N VAL A 161 11.57 -25.26 -0.99
CA VAL A 161 10.71 -24.21 -1.53
C VAL A 161 9.26 -24.51 -1.15
N GLY A 162 8.66 -23.63 -0.36
CA GLY A 162 7.26 -23.70 0.02
C GLY A 162 6.36 -22.94 -0.97
N ARG A 163 5.07 -22.94 -0.69
CA ARG A 163 4.11 -22.19 -1.50
C ARG A 163 4.28 -20.68 -1.34
N SER A 164 3.78 -19.93 -2.33
CA SER A 164 3.61 -18.49 -2.22
C SER A 164 2.58 -18.15 -1.14
N GLU A 165 2.96 -17.28 -0.23
CA GLU A 165 2.14 -16.82 0.89
C GLU A 165 2.35 -15.33 1.11
N LYS A 166 1.41 -14.67 1.80
CA LYS A 166 1.54 -13.25 2.19
C LYS A 166 2.94 -12.99 2.77
N MET A 167 3.60 -11.96 2.26
CA MET A 167 4.91 -11.52 2.76
C MET A 167 4.84 -11.21 4.27
N SER A 168 5.80 -11.73 5.02
CA SER A 168 5.87 -11.58 6.48
C SER A 168 7.31 -11.66 6.96
N LYS A 169 7.70 -10.73 7.85
CA LYS A 169 9.02 -10.75 8.50
C LYS A 169 9.28 -12.03 9.29
N SER A 170 8.23 -12.60 9.89
CA SER A 170 8.36 -13.85 10.67
C SER A 170 8.66 -15.08 9.81
N ARG A 171 8.27 -15.07 8.55
CA ARG A 171 8.54 -16.13 7.56
C ARG A 171 9.70 -15.79 6.64
N LYS A 172 10.26 -14.59 6.78
CA LYS A 172 11.36 -14.09 5.97
C LYS A 172 11.12 -14.07 4.45
N ASN A 173 9.89 -14.23 3.99
CA ASN A 173 9.53 -14.19 2.58
C ASN A 173 9.23 -12.76 2.10
N VAL A 174 10.02 -11.81 2.54
CA VAL A 174 9.89 -10.38 2.24
C VAL A 174 10.93 -9.98 1.21
N VAL A 175 10.50 -9.26 0.17
CA VAL A 175 11.38 -8.59 -0.77
C VAL A 175 11.54 -7.15 -0.32
N ASP A 176 12.79 -6.69 -0.23
CA ASP A 176 13.09 -5.33 0.18
C ASP A 176 12.80 -4.34 -0.97
N PRO A 177 11.86 -3.40 -0.79
CA PRO A 177 11.56 -2.41 -1.81
C PRO A 177 12.75 -1.53 -2.20
N GLU A 178 13.69 -1.26 -1.28
CA GLU A 178 14.85 -0.41 -1.52
C GLU A 178 15.77 -1.06 -2.55
N SER A 179 16.08 -2.35 -2.38
CA SER A 179 16.89 -3.11 -3.34
C SER A 179 16.27 -3.19 -4.73
N ILE A 180 14.94 -3.29 -4.80
CA ILE A 180 14.20 -3.30 -6.07
C ILE A 180 14.27 -1.92 -6.74
N ILE A 181 14.11 -0.84 -5.98
CA ILE A 181 14.19 0.52 -6.51
C ILE A 181 15.61 0.84 -7.01
N GLU A 182 16.64 0.41 -6.29
CA GLU A 182 18.03 0.57 -6.70
C GLU A 182 18.36 -0.20 -7.98
N THR A 183 17.85 -1.43 -8.12
CA THR A 183 18.16 -2.30 -9.26
C THR A 183 17.35 -1.96 -10.50
N TYR A 184 16.04 -1.77 -10.36
CA TYR A 184 15.10 -1.66 -11.48
C TYR A 184 14.47 -0.26 -11.61
N GLY A 185 14.55 0.58 -10.60
CA GLY A 185 13.92 1.89 -10.54
C GLY A 185 12.47 1.84 -10.02
N ALA A 186 12.05 2.93 -9.37
CA ALA A 186 10.72 3.04 -8.76
C ALA A 186 9.56 2.89 -9.77
N ASP A 187 9.71 3.43 -10.99
CA ASP A 187 8.66 3.34 -12.01
C ASP A 187 8.46 1.91 -12.50
N THR A 188 9.52 1.10 -12.56
CA THR A 188 9.42 -0.33 -12.89
C THR A 188 8.66 -1.08 -11.81
N ALA A 189 8.98 -0.86 -10.53
CA ALA A 189 8.29 -1.47 -9.41
C ALA A 189 6.79 -1.12 -9.42
N ARG A 190 6.46 0.16 -9.59
CA ARG A 190 5.07 0.64 -9.68
C ARG A 190 4.33 0.04 -10.87
N LEU A 191 4.98 -0.03 -12.03
CA LEU A 191 4.38 -0.62 -13.22
C LEU A 191 4.10 -2.11 -13.03
N PHE A 192 5.03 -2.86 -12.44
CA PHE A 192 4.83 -4.28 -12.12
C PHE A 192 3.62 -4.47 -11.22
N MET A 193 3.55 -3.75 -10.10
CA MET A 193 2.44 -3.82 -9.15
C MET A 193 1.07 -3.56 -9.80
N LEU A 194 1.00 -2.66 -10.78
CA LEU A 194 -0.26 -2.32 -11.45
C LEU A 194 -0.59 -3.21 -12.66
N SER A 195 0.41 -3.87 -13.26
CA SER A 195 0.23 -4.57 -14.54
C SER A 195 0.09 -6.07 -14.42
N ASP A 196 0.50 -6.67 -13.30
CA ASP A 196 0.54 -8.12 -13.16
C ASP A 196 -0.85 -8.71 -12.90
N SER A 197 -1.50 -8.26 -11.85
CA SER A 197 -2.80 -8.79 -11.41
C SER A 197 -3.83 -7.69 -11.22
N PRO A 198 -5.15 -8.01 -11.26
CA PRO A 198 -6.18 -7.10 -10.79
C PRO A 198 -5.93 -6.71 -9.32
N PRO A 199 -6.19 -5.46 -8.90
CA PRO A 199 -5.83 -4.98 -7.57
C PRO A 199 -6.56 -5.67 -6.42
N ASP A 200 -7.69 -6.32 -6.68
CA ASP A 200 -8.49 -7.07 -5.71
C ASP A 200 -8.01 -8.54 -5.52
N ARG A 201 -6.98 -8.95 -6.26
CA ARG A 201 -6.38 -10.29 -6.16
C ARG A 201 -4.98 -10.22 -5.57
N ASP A 202 -4.56 -11.34 -4.99
CA ASP A 202 -3.18 -11.49 -4.55
C ASP A 202 -2.23 -11.40 -5.74
N LEU A 203 -1.07 -10.80 -5.48
CA LEU A 203 0.01 -10.64 -6.44
C LEU A 203 1.21 -11.48 -5.99
N ASP A 204 1.62 -12.43 -6.81
CA ASP A 204 2.84 -13.18 -6.58
C ASP A 204 4.05 -12.38 -7.09
N TRP A 205 4.95 -12.05 -6.18
CA TRP A 205 6.20 -11.41 -6.55
C TRP A 205 7.11 -12.41 -7.27
N THR A 206 7.51 -12.08 -8.50
CA THR A 206 8.42 -12.91 -9.29
C THR A 206 9.49 -12.04 -9.99
N GLU A 207 10.72 -12.55 -10.03
CA GLU A 207 11.81 -11.90 -10.75
C GLU A 207 11.49 -11.71 -12.25
N ALA A 208 10.89 -12.71 -12.87
CA ALA A 208 10.50 -12.63 -14.29
C ALA A 208 9.47 -11.52 -14.56
N GLY A 209 8.57 -11.28 -13.61
CA GLY A 209 7.56 -10.23 -13.68
C GLY A 209 8.17 -8.83 -13.61
N ILE A 210 9.02 -8.57 -12.61
CA ILE A 210 9.69 -7.27 -12.48
C ILE A 210 10.64 -6.98 -13.66
N GLU A 211 11.39 -7.97 -14.14
CA GLU A 211 12.20 -7.83 -15.33
C GLU A 211 11.37 -7.53 -16.59
N GLY A 212 10.19 -8.16 -16.71
CA GLY A 212 9.24 -7.88 -17.78
C GLY A 212 8.80 -6.43 -17.81
N ALA A 213 8.49 -5.87 -16.64
CA ALA A 213 8.15 -4.45 -16.47
C ALA A 213 9.35 -3.55 -16.81
N TRP A 214 10.55 -3.89 -16.32
CA TRP A 214 11.78 -3.16 -16.61
C TRP A 214 12.12 -3.11 -18.11
N ARG A 215 12.01 -4.23 -18.81
CA ARG A 215 12.20 -4.28 -20.27
C ARG A 215 11.22 -3.38 -21.01
N TYR A 216 9.97 -3.32 -20.54
CA TYR A 216 8.95 -2.46 -21.13
C TYR A 216 9.24 -0.97 -20.90
N VAL A 217 9.58 -0.55 -19.68
CA VAL A 217 9.97 0.84 -19.37
C VAL A 217 11.17 1.28 -20.22
N ASN A 218 12.20 0.44 -20.31
CA ASN A 218 13.38 0.72 -21.15
C ASN A 218 13.06 0.78 -22.66
N ARG A 219 12.11 -0.02 -23.12
CA ARG A 219 11.63 0.06 -24.51
C ARG A 219 10.93 1.38 -24.79
N LEU A 220 10.05 1.83 -23.89
CA LEU A 220 9.40 3.15 -23.99
C LEU A 220 10.42 4.28 -24.01
N TRP A 221 11.36 4.25 -23.07
CA TRP A 221 12.43 5.24 -22.99
C TRP A 221 13.22 5.33 -24.30
N ARG A 222 13.65 4.20 -24.83
CA ARG A 222 14.39 4.16 -26.10
C ARG A 222 13.54 4.64 -27.27
N MET A 223 12.28 4.28 -27.34
CA MET A 223 11.38 4.72 -28.40
C MET A 223 11.26 6.26 -28.45
N VAL A 224 11.24 6.92 -27.29
CA VAL A 224 11.13 8.39 -27.22
C VAL A 224 12.48 9.07 -27.44
N ASN A 225 13.56 8.54 -26.87
CA ASN A 225 14.86 9.21 -26.85
C ASN A 225 15.80 8.83 -28.01
N GLN A 226 15.61 7.66 -28.65
CA GLN A 226 16.43 7.15 -29.75
C GLN A 226 15.67 7.13 -31.09
N ALA A 227 14.65 7.97 -31.21
CA ALA A 227 13.91 8.10 -32.45
C ALA A 227 14.80 8.52 -33.62
N PRO A 228 14.48 8.09 -34.86
CA PRO A 228 15.13 8.62 -36.04
C PRO A 228 15.01 10.14 -36.10
N GLY A 229 16.15 10.86 -36.07
CA GLY A 229 16.18 12.34 -35.97
C GLY A 229 16.55 12.90 -34.59
N GLY A 230 16.75 12.06 -33.59
CA GLY A 230 17.22 12.42 -32.24
C GLY A 230 16.12 12.69 -31.22
N PRO A 231 16.51 13.01 -29.96
CA PRO A 231 15.57 13.30 -28.89
C PRO A 231 14.65 14.48 -29.24
N GLY A 232 13.37 14.31 -29.02
CA GLY A 232 12.37 15.37 -29.25
C GLY A 232 11.83 15.46 -30.68
N THR A 233 12.26 14.62 -31.64
CA THR A 233 11.71 14.62 -33.03
C THR A 233 10.23 14.22 -33.10
N PHE A 234 9.69 13.59 -32.05
CA PHE A 234 8.25 13.32 -31.93
C PHE A 234 7.44 14.43 -31.31
N LEU A 235 8.09 15.46 -30.77
CA LEU A 235 7.37 16.61 -30.24
C LEU A 235 6.92 17.47 -31.41
N ALA A 236 5.63 17.59 -31.62
CA ALA A 236 5.10 18.57 -32.54
C ALA A 236 5.65 19.95 -32.13
N ALA A 237 6.24 20.67 -33.08
CA ALA A 237 6.67 22.04 -32.81
C ALA A 237 5.47 22.87 -32.34
N ILE A 238 5.66 23.72 -31.33
CA ILE A 238 4.61 24.62 -30.86
C ILE A 238 4.09 25.43 -32.05
N GLY A 239 2.78 25.38 -32.28
CA GLY A 239 2.13 26.11 -33.40
C GLY A 239 1.93 25.30 -34.69
N VAL A 240 2.29 23.99 -34.72
CA VAL A 240 1.90 23.14 -35.87
C VAL A 240 0.43 22.85 -35.80
N THR A 241 -0.28 23.33 -36.83
CA THR A 241 -1.72 23.04 -37.03
C THR A 241 -1.87 21.61 -37.58
N ARG A 242 -2.95 20.94 -37.15
CA ARG A 242 -3.32 19.66 -37.73
C ARG A 242 -3.58 19.82 -39.21
N PRO A 243 -3.03 18.95 -40.09
CA PRO A 243 -3.35 18.96 -41.51
C PRO A 243 -4.84 18.80 -41.76
N ASP A 244 -5.39 19.51 -42.74
CA ASP A 244 -6.82 19.42 -43.10
C ASP A 244 -7.21 18.04 -43.64
N ALA A 245 -6.26 17.34 -44.26
CA ALA A 245 -6.41 15.96 -44.71
C ALA A 245 -5.27 15.07 -44.23
N LEU A 246 -5.66 13.93 -43.70
CA LEU A 246 -4.71 12.88 -43.25
C LEU A 246 -4.73 11.73 -44.27
N GLY A 247 -3.56 11.21 -44.62
CA GLY A 247 -3.43 9.97 -45.39
C GLY A 247 -4.02 8.75 -44.66
N GLU A 248 -4.35 7.69 -45.39
CA GLU A 248 -5.04 6.50 -44.89
C GLU A 248 -4.32 5.86 -43.66
N ASN A 249 -3.00 5.75 -43.74
CA ASN A 249 -2.20 5.21 -42.62
C ASN A 249 -2.32 6.06 -41.35
N SER A 250 -2.28 7.39 -41.49
CA SER A 250 -2.44 8.30 -40.36
C SER A 250 -3.85 8.24 -39.77
N GLN A 251 -4.87 8.08 -40.61
CA GLN A 251 -6.27 7.90 -40.17
C GLN A 251 -6.42 6.55 -39.43
N ALA A 252 -5.79 5.47 -39.91
CA ALA A 252 -5.81 4.17 -39.25
C ALA A 252 -5.17 4.25 -37.84
N VAL A 253 -3.99 4.88 -37.74
CA VAL A 253 -3.30 5.10 -36.45
C VAL A 253 -4.16 5.92 -35.49
N LEU A 254 -4.77 7.02 -35.95
CA LEU A 254 -5.66 7.83 -35.10
C LEU A 254 -6.87 7.04 -34.60
N LYS A 255 -7.47 6.19 -35.42
CA LYS A 255 -8.57 5.32 -34.96
C LYS A 255 -8.13 4.38 -33.85
N ILE A 256 -6.94 3.79 -33.96
CA ILE A 256 -6.36 2.94 -32.91
C ILE A 256 -6.16 3.76 -31.64
N ILE A 257 -5.50 4.91 -31.73
CA ILE A 257 -5.23 5.79 -30.58
C ILE A 257 -6.53 6.15 -29.86
N HIS A 258 -7.53 6.65 -30.57
CA HIS A 258 -8.81 7.04 -29.95
C HIS A 258 -9.55 5.86 -29.31
N ARG A 259 -9.54 4.69 -29.92
CA ARG A 259 -10.11 3.47 -29.32
C ARG A 259 -9.35 3.06 -28.05
N THR A 260 -8.03 3.14 -28.11
CA THR A 260 -7.19 2.83 -26.93
C THR A 260 -7.47 3.82 -25.80
N ILE A 261 -7.53 5.13 -26.08
CA ILE A 261 -7.86 6.14 -25.07
C ILE A 261 -9.19 5.82 -24.37
N VAL A 262 -10.25 5.59 -25.14
CA VAL A 262 -11.57 5.27 -24.58
C VAL A 262 -11.51 4.00 -23.72
N ALA A 263 -10.88 2.94 -24.23
CA ALA A 263 -10.82 1.68 -23.54
C ALA A 263 -9.95 1.73 -22.27
N VAL A 264 -8.85 2.48 -22.29
CA VAL A 264 -7.99 2.71 -21.13
C VAL A 264 -8.69 3.57 -20.09
N SER A 265 -9.40 4.63 -20.49
CA SER A 265 -10.18 5.45 -19.57
C SER A 265 -11.24 4.61 -18.84
N ASP A 266 -12.00 3.78 -19.57
CA ASP A 266 -13.00 2.89 -18.98
C ASP A 266 -12.37 1.84 -18.03
N ASP A 267 -11.20 1.30 -18.36
CA ASP A 267 -10.48 0.38 -17.49
C ASP A 267 -9.93 1.09 -16.21
N LEU A 268 -9.47 2.33 -16.32
CA LEU A 268 -9.00 3.13 -15.18
C LEU A 268 -10.15 3.49 -14.22
N ASP A 269 -11.30 3.91 -14.77
CA ASP A 269 -12.49 4.22 -13.99
C ASP A 269 -13.00 3.01 -13.17
N LYS A 270 -12.71 1.80 -13.65
CA LYS A 270 -13.09 0.53 -13.01
C LYS A 270 -11.95 -0.12 -12.21
N PHE A 271 -10.82 0.56 -12.03
CA PHE A 271 -9.62 0.02 -11.39
C PHE A 271 -9.05 -1.25 -12.05
N HIS A 272 -9.29 -1.46 -13.35
CA HIS A 272 -8.73 -2.55 -14.13
C HIS A 272 -7.33 -2.19 -14.67
N PHE A 273 -6.39 -1.85 -13.78
CA PHE A 273 -5.08 -1.31 -14.14
C PHE A 273 -4.26 -2.24 -15.04
N ASN A 274 -4.28 -3.54 -14.75
CA ASN A 274 -3.57 -4.54 -15.55
C ASN A 274 -4.10 -4.58 -17.00
N ARG A 275 -5.40 -4.40 -17.21
CA ARG A 275 -6.01 -4.33 -18.55
C ARG A 275 -5.63 -3.02 -19.24
N ALA A 276 -5.66 -1.89 -18.53
CA ALA A 276 -5.25 -0.60 -19.07
C ALA A 276 -3.79 -0.66 -19.57
N VAL A 277 -2.86 -1.20 -18.78
CA VAL A 277 -1.46 -1.39 -19.18
C VAL A 277 -1.35 -2.33 -20.39
N ALA A 278 -2.09 -3.45 -20.41
CA ALA A 278 -2.08 -4.38 -21.54
C ALA A 278 -2.58 -3.75 -22.86
N ARG A 279 -3.53 -2.78 -22.80
CA ARG A 279 -4.02 -2.07 -23.99
C ARG A 279 -3.02 -1.06 -24.56
N ILE A 280 -2.13 -0.55 -23.72
CA ILE A 280 -1.09 0.42 -24.12
C ILE A 280 0.14 -0.30 -24.70
N ARG A 281 0.43 -1.52 -24.23
CA ARG A 281 1.54 -2.36 -24.73
C ARG A 281 1.33 -2.83 -26.17
#